data_af6faef068ad9e1b12cea1437db091de
#
_entry.id   af6faef068ad9e1b12cea1437db091de
#
_cell.length_a   1.000
_cell.length_b   1.000
_cell.length_c   1.000
_cell.angle_alpha   90.00
_cell.angle_beta   90.00
_cell.angle_gamma   90.00
#
_symmetry.space_group_name_H-M   'P 1'
#
loop_
_entity.id
_entity.type
_entity.pdbx_description
1 polymer ?
#
loop_
_entity_poly.entity_id
_entity_poly.type
_entity_poly.pdbx_seq_one_letter_code
_entity_poly.pdbx_strand_id
1 'polypeptide(L)'
;QIEGGAMMGLGLGLLEASYPHYPSPEGRGGEFGAYLMPGLPDFPEITSVIVENPSADGPFGAKAIGEMANNAQGPAICSAIYDAVGVWVPQQPATPERVLRALQAKAAGTDAPRQDGKTVIFDEDISVMSVSGSSSAFRDVIGV
;
A
#
# COMPACT_ATOMS: atom_id res chain seq x y z
N GLN A 1 2.35 17.94 6.89
CA GLN A 1 2.37 17.21 5.61
C GLN A 1 2.83 15.76 5.76
N ILE A 2 3.83 15.49 6.60
CA ILE A 2 4.30 14.11 6.88
C ILE A 2 3.19 13.32 7.57
N GLU A 3 2.59 13.87 8.62
CA GLU A 3 1.50 13.22 9.36
C GLU A 3 0.27 12.98 8.48
N GLY A 4 -0.15 14.00 7.72
CA GLY A 4 -1.28 13.86 6.79
C GLY A 4 -1.02 12.83 5.70
N GLY A 5 0.19 12.80 5.11
CA GLY A 5 0.58 11.81 4.14
C GLY A 5 0.65 10.39 4.72
N ALA A 6 1.13 10.25 5.95
CA ALA A 6 1.14 8.95 6.65
C ALA A 6 -0.29 8.42 6.86
N MET A 7 -1.24 9.30 7.25
CA MET A 7 -2.65 8.92 7.40
C MET A 7 -3.30 8.58 6.07
N MET A 8 -2.99 9.31 5.00
CA MET A 8 -3.42 8.97 3.64
C MET A 8 -2.94 7.56 3.28
N GLY A 9 -1.66 7.26 3.51
CA GLY A 9 -1.09 5.95 3.24
C GLY A 9 -1.71 4.83 4.10
N LEU A 10 -2.10 5.13 5.34
CA LEU A 10 -2.84 4.20 6.19
C LEU A 10 -4.23 3.88 5.60
N GLY A 11 -4.95 4.91 5.14
CA GLY A 11 -6.24 4.76 4.46
C GLY A 11 -6.12 3.88 3.22
N LEU A 12 -5.20 4.21 2.32
CA LEU A 12 -4.93 3.44 1.10
C LEU A 12 -4.49 1.99 1.40
N GLY A 13 -3.76 1.78 2.49
CA GLY A 13 -3.25 0.47 2.86
C GLY A 13 -4.27 -0.45 3.53
N LEU A 14 -5.30 0.09 4.19
CA LEU A 14 -6.22 -0.68 5.03
C LEU A 14 -7.70 -0.59 4.64
N LEU A 15 -8.17 0.58 4.19
CA LEU A 15 -9.59 0.90 4.16
C LEU A 15 -10.12 1.27 2.78
N GLU A 16 -9.36 2.09 2.02
CA GLU A 16 -9.85 2.73 0.81
C GLU A 16 -9.89 1.74 -0.36
N ALA A 17 -11.05 1.17 -0.59
CA ALA A 17 -11.28 0.22 -1.68
C ALA A 17 -12.45 0.66 -2.54
N SER A 18 -12.23 0.75 -3.85
CA SER A 18 -13.28 0.88 -4.85
C SER A 18 -13.75 -0.52 -5.25
N TYR A 19 -14.61 -1.12 -4.45
CA TYR A 19 -14.99 -2.51 -4.62
C TYR A 19 -16.48 -2.70 -4.91
N PRO A 20 -16.85 -3.76 -5.63
CA PRO A 20 -16.03 -4.72 -6.35
C PRO A 20 -15.52 -4.21 -7.70
N HIS A 21 -16.21 -3.37 -8.41
CA HIS A 21 -15.79 -2.77 -9.68
C HIS A 21 -16.56 -1.47 -9.87
N TYR A 22 -15.88 -0.36 -9.79
CA TYR A 22 -16.52 0.90 -10.12
C TYR A 22 -16.67 1.05 -11.64
N PRO A 23 -17.85 1.43 -12.18
CA PRO A 23 -19.11 1.68 -11.47
C PRO A 23 -19.95 0.40 -11.34
N SER A 24 -19.99 -0.20 -10.16
CA SER A 24 -20.93 -1.29 -9.88
C SER A 24 -22.07 -0.79 -9.00
N PRO A 25 -23.33 -1.17 -9.26
CA PRO A 25 -24.45 -0.84 -8.36
C PRO A 25 -24.31 -1.47 -6.97
N GLU A 26 -23.44 -2.49 -6.84
CA GLU A 26 -23.11 -3.15 -5.58
C GLU A 26 -21.83 -2.56 -4.95
N GLY A 27 -21.08 -1.75 -5.69
CA GLY A 27 -19.86 -1.11 -5.24
C GLY A 27 -20.17 0.04 -4.30
N ARG A 28 -19.73 -0.06 -3.07
CA ARG A 28 -19.92 0.99 -2.06
C ARG A 28 -18.97 2.17 -2.21
N GLY A 29 -17.91 2.02 -2.98
CA GLY A 29 -16.88 3.05 -3.14
C GLY A 29 -17.30 4.31 -3.89
N GLY A 30 -18.46 4.31 -4.56
CA GLY A 30 -18.98 5.48 -5.28
C GLY A 30 -19.84 6.43 -4.43
N GLU A 31 -20.17 6.04 -3.23
CA GLU A 31 -21.00 6.83 -2.33
C GLU A 31 -20.16 7.47 -1.22
N PHE A 32 -20.33 8.77 -1.02
CA PHE A 32 -19.57 9.52 -0.02
C PHE A 32 -19.68 8.96 1.40
N GLY A 33 -20.84 8.44 1.77
CA GLY A 33 -21.09 7.85 3.07
C GLY A 33 -20.58 6.44 3.24
N ALA A 34 -20.19 5.77 2.15
CA ALA A 34 -19.73 4.40 2.15
C ALA A 34 -18.22 4.26 1.88
N TYR A 35 -17.59 5.32 1.41
CA TYR A 35 -16.14 5.36 1.20
C TYR A 35 -15.42 5.49 2.55
N LEU A 36 -14.72 4.43 2.94
CA LEU A 36 -14.07 4.36 4.25
C LEU A 36 -12.70 5.06 4.19
N MET A 37 -12.56 6.09 5.01
CA MET A 37 -11.28 6.74 5.30
C MET A 37 -10.99 6.70 6.80
N PRO A 38 -9.72 6.70 7.22
CA PRO A 38 -9.37 6.82 8.63
C PRO A 38 -9.93 8.12 9.23
N GLY A 39 -10.57 8.01 10.39
CA GLY A 39 -11.03 9.14 11.18
C GLY A 39 -10.03 9.52 12.27
N LEU A 40 -10.34 10.58 13.03
CA LEU A 40 -9.49 11.01 14.14
C LEU A 40 -9.17 9.91 15.18
N PRO A 41 -10.11 8.99 15.50
CA PRO A 41 -9.80 7.90 16.44
C PRO A 41 -8.78 6.89 15.91
N ASP A 42 -8.57 6.83 14.60
CA ASP A 42 -7.63 5.90 13.96
C ASP A 42 -6.22 6.47 13.87
N PHE A 43 -6.02 7.72 14.32
CA PHE A 43 -4.74 8.39 14.24
C PHE A 43 -3.73 7.77 15.23
N PRO A 44 -2.67 7.11 14.75
CA PRO A 44 -1.60 6.64 15.63
C PRO A 44 -0.74 7.82 16.09
N GLU A 45 0.05 7.60 17.11
CA GLU A 45 1.13 8.53 17.45
C GLU A 45 2.18 8.54 16.33
N ILE A 46 2.40 9.71 15.71
CA ILE A 46 3.36 9.88 14.63
C ILE A 46 4.48 10.82 15.09
N THR A 47 5.70 10.33 15.02
CA THR A 47 6.89 11.15 15.23
C THR A 47 7.52 11.51 13.89
N SER A 48 7.40 12.77 13.49
CA SER A 48 7.99 13.27 12.26
C SER A 48 9.44 13.69 12.48
N VAL A 49 10.36 13.11 11.69
CA VAL A 49 11.78 13.46 11.71
C VAL A 49 12.16 14.06 10.36
N ILE A 50 12.70 15.27 10.40
CA ILE A 50 13.12 16.00 9.20
C ILE A 50 14.63 15.85 9.04
N VAL A 51 15.07 15.23 7.95
CA VAL A 51 16.46 15.15 7.56
C VAL A 51 16.75 16.29 6.58
N GLU A 52 17.45 17.31 7.02
CA GLU A 52 17.77 18.47 6.21
C GLU A 52 18.81 18.13 5.12
N ASN A 53 18.43 18.32 3.88
CA ASN A 53 19.30 18.18 2.71
C ASN A 53 18.95 19.30 1.71
N PRO A 54 19.48 20.51 1.90
CA PRO A 54 19.10 21.68 1.11
C PRO A 54 19.47 21.53 -0.36
N SER A 55 18.64 22.08 -1.25
CA SER A 55 18.92 22.18 -2.67
C SER A 55 19.86 23.33 -2.97
N ALA A 56 20.85 23.11 -3.85
CA ALA A 56 21.73 24.19 -4.30
C ALA A 56 20.99 25.24 -5.14
N ASP A 57 19.95 24.84 -5.88
CA ASP A 57 19.21 25.67 -6.83
C ASP A 57 17.87 26.18 -6.29
N GLY A 58 17.45 25.70 -5.11
CA GLY A 58 16.19 26.09 -4.49
C GLY A 58 16.28 27.38 -3.68
N PRO A 59 15.20 28.17 -3.57
CA PRO A 59 15.18 29.37 -2.75
C PRO A 59 15.42 28.97 -1.28
N PHE A 60 16.44 29.52 -0.66
CA PHE A 60 16.88 29.18 0.69
C PHE A 60 17.19 27.68 0.91
N GLY A 61 17.47 26.95 -0.17
CA GLY A 61 17.67 25.49 -0.11
C GLY A 61 16.36 24.67 0.00
N ALA A 62 15.22 25.31 -0.12
CA ALA A 62 13.93 24.64 0.03
C ALA A 62 13.65 23.62 -1.08
N LYS A 63 12.96 22.55 -0.71
CA LYS A 63 12.40 21.54 -1.61
C LYS A 63 10.92 21.40 -1.36
N ALA A 64 10.18 21.02 -2.40
CA ALA A 64 8.77 20.71 -2.25
C ALA A 64 8.57 19.41 -1.48
N ILE A 65 7.47 19.35 -0.72
CA ILE A 65 6.95 18.13 -0.13
C ILE A 65 5.49 17.96 -0.57
N GLY A 66 5.10 16.77 -0.97
CA GLY A 66 3.75 16.40 -1.35
C GLY A 66 3.39 15.03 -0.80
N GLU A 67 3.17 14.08 -1.68
CA GLU A 67 2.69 12.74 -1.32
C GLU A 67 3.79 11.74 -0.97
N MET A 68 5.05 12.17 -0.87
CA MET A 68 6.16 11.26 -0.55
C MET A 68 5.98 10.53 0.79
N ALA A 69 5.24 11.15 1.71
CA ALA A 69 5.00 10.57 3.03
C ALA A 69 3.98 9.43 3.03
N ASN A 70 3.28 9.15 1.90
CA ASN A 70 2.31 8.04 1.82
C ASN A 70 2.84 6.78 1.12
N ASN A 71 4.07 6.81 0.62
CA ASN A 71 4.60 5.73 -0.23
C ASN A 71 4.94 4.45 0.54
N ALA A 72 5.37 4.56 1.79
CA ALA A 72 5.90 3.43 2.55
C ALA A 72 4.85 2.68 3.39
N GLN A 73 3.69 3.26 3.62
CA GLN A 73 2.70 2.73 4.56
C GLN A 73 2.10 1.40 4.09
N GLY A 74 1.74 1.29 2.82
CA GLY A 74 1.18 0.05 2.28
C GLY A 74 2.08 -1.16 2.52
N PRO A 75 3.33 -1.16 2.05
CA PRO A 75 4.26 -2.26 2.33
C PRO A 75 4.57 -2.44 3.81
N ALA A 76 4.65 -1.35 4.59
CA ALA A 76 4.86 -1.44 6.03
C ALA A 76 3.71 -2.14 6.75
N ILE A 77 2.47 -1.84 6.39
CA ILE A 77 1.26 -2.49 6.91
C ILE A 77 1.28 -3.99 6.58
N CYS A 78 1.56 -4.37 5.33
CA CYS A 78 1.63 -5.78 4.94
C CYS A 78 2.73 -6.53 5.70
N SER A 79 3.89 -5.89 5.92
CA SER A 79 4.96 -6.45 6.74
C SER A 79 4.55 -6.60 8.20
N ALA A 80 3.87 -5.60 8.77
CA ALA A 80 3.39 -5.66 10.15
C ALA A 80 2.33 -6.76 10.35
N ILE A 81 1.43 -6.95 9.38
CA ILE A 81 0.47 -8.07 9.40
C ILE A 81 1.22 -9.40 9.36
N TYR A 82 2.22 -9.50 8.48
CA TYR A 82 3.02 -10.72 8.40
C TYR A 82 3.76 -11.02 9.72
N ASP A 83 4.37 -10.01 10.32
CA ASP A 83 5.08 -10.17 11.59
C ASP A 83 4.14 -10.55 12.75
N ALA A 84 2.91 -10.02 12.73
CA ALA A 84 1.93 -10.30 13.77
C ALA A 84 1.31 -11.70 13.68
N VAL A 85 0.97 -12.16 12.47
CA VAL A 85 0.15 -13.37 12.29
C VAL A 85 0.71 -14.37 11.27
N GLY A 86 1.83 -14.03 10.62
CA GLY A 86 2.55 -14.90 9.69
C GLY A 86 1.77 -15.18 8.40
N VAL A 87 0.91 -14.26 7.96
CA VAL A 87 0.25 -14.32 6.66
C VAL A 87 0.65 -13.14 5.80
N TRP A 88 0.87 -13.38 4.52
CA TRP A 88 1.11 -12.33 3.55
C TRP A 88 -0.20 -11.95 2.85
N VAL A 89 -0.50 -10.65 2.84
CA VAL A 89 -1.66 -10.11 2.11
C VAL A 89 -1.14 -9.43 0.85
N PRO A 90 -1.20 -10.10 -0.31
CA PRO A 90 -0.56 -9.60 -1.54
C PRO A 90 -1.31 -8.44 -2.19
N GLN A 91 -2.56 -8.26 -1.86
CA GLN A 91 -3.42 -7.22 -2.43
C GLN A 91 -3.68 -6.11 -1.42
N GLN A 92 -3.57 -4.87 -1.88
CA GLN A 92 -3.95 -3.69 -1.11
C GLN A 92 -5.28 -3.11 -1.62
N PRO A 93 -6.04 -2.45 -0.73
CA PRO A 93 -5.85 -2.35 0.71
C PRO A 93 -5.93 -3.71 1.42
N ALA A 94 -5.19 -3.88 2.51
CA ALA A 94 -5.26 -5.08 3.35
C ALA A 94 -6.51 -5.02 4.24
N THR A 95 -7.68 -5.08 3.60
CA THR A 95 -8.97 -4.99 4.31
C THR A 95 -9.15 -6.16 5.29
N PRO A 96 -10.02 -6.02 6.32
CA PRO A 96 -10.31 -7.09 7.26
C PRO A 96 -10.69 -8.41 6.58
N GLU A 97 -11.44 -8.35 5.48
CA GLU A 97 -11.85 -9.53 4.71
C GLU A 97 -10.65 -10.21 4.03
N ARG A 98 -9.71 -9.44 3.48
CA ARG A 98 -8.50 -9.97 2.87
C ARG A 98 -7.58 -10.62 3.89
N VAL A 99 -7.42 -9.98 5.05
CA VAL A 99 -6.66 -10.55 6.17
C VAL A 99 -7.32 -11.84 6.66
N LEU A 100 -8.65 -11.85 6.84
CA LEU A 100 -9.38 -13.05 7.26
C LEU A 100 -9.22 -14.20 6.26
N ARG A 101 -9.33 -13.92 4.96
CA ARG A 101 -9.11 -14.94 3.91
C ARG A 101 -7.70 -15.50 3.96
N ALA A 102 -6.69 -14.64 4.15
CA ALA A 102 -5.30 -15.09 4.28
C ALA A 102 -5.09 -15.98 5.50
N LEU A 103 -5.72 -15.65 6.64
CA LEU A 103 -5.69 -16.49 7.85
C LEU A 103 -6.38 -17.84 7.65
N GLN A 104 -7.52 -17.85 6.96
CA GLN A 104 -8.24 -19.09 6.63
C GLN A 104 -7.42 -19.97 5.66
N ALA A 105 -6.78 -19.36 4.66
CA ALA A 105 -5.90 -20.07 3.74
C ALA A 105 -4.69 -20.68 4.48
N LYS A 106 -4.08 -19.94 5.41
CA LYS A 106 -3.01 -20.46 6.26
C LYS A 106 -3.46 -21.65 7.09
N ALA A 107 -4.64 -21.55 7.73
CA ALA A 107 -5.20 -22.66 8.50
C ALA A 107 -5.49 -23.91 7.65
N ALA A 108 -5.82 -23.71 6.37
CA ALA A 108 -6.02 -24.79 5.41
C ALA A 108 -4.71 -25.30 4.74
N GLY A 109 -3.56 -24.67 5.01
CA GLY A 109 -2.28 -25.00 4.38
C GLY A 109 -2.20 -24.60 2.91
N THR A 110 -2.99 -23.62 2.49
CA THR A 110 -3.08 -23.10 1.10
C THR A 110 -2.69 -21.64 1.00
N ASP A 111 -2.06 -21.08 2.04
CA ASP A 111 -1.64 -19.68 2.09
C ASP A 111 -0.58 -19.36 1.02
N ALA A 112 -0.66 -18.15 0.51
CA ALA A 112 0.36 -17.65 -0.40
C ALA A 112 1.68 -17.45 0.36
N PRO A 113 2.81 -17.98 -0.12
CA PRO A 113 4.09 -17.69 0.48
C PRO A 113 4.40 -16.19 0.37
N ARG A 114 5.20 -15.68 1.31
CA ARG A 114 5.74 -14.32 1.19
C ARG A 114 6.48 -14.23 -0.13
N GLN A 115 6.04 -13.32 -0.98
CA GLN A 115 6.68 -13.13 -2.28
C GLN A 115 8.06 -12.49 -2.09
N ASP A 116 9.04 -13.03 -2.78
CA ASP A 116 10.44 -12.59 -2.72
C ASP A 116 10.73 -11.32 -3.55
N GLY A 117 9.71 -10.54 -3.82
CA GLY A 117 9.79 -9.32 -4.63
C GLY A 117 9.79 -9.53 -6.15
N LYS A 118 9.63 -10.78 -6.60
CA LYS A 118 9.66 -11.12 -8.04
C LYS A 118 8.30 -11.12 -8.71
N THR A 119 7.22 -11.06 -7.94
CA THR A 119 5.86 -11.07 -8.49
C THR A 119 5.07 -9.92 -7.89
N VAL A 120 4.64 -9.00 -8.74
CA VAL A 120 3.68 -7.96 -8.39
C VAL A 120 2.30 -8.45 -8.85
N ILE A 121 1.40 -8.70 -7.90
CA ILE A 121 0.02 -9.06 -8.23
C ILE A 121 -0.80 -7.77 -8.27
N PHE A 122 -1.21 -7.38 -9.46
CA PHE A 122 -2.24 -6.37 -9.65
C PHE A 122 -3.61 -7.03 -9.64
N ASP A 123 -4.65 -6.27 -9.33
CA ASP A 123 -6.03 -6.75 -9.25
C ASP A 123 -6.45 -7.46 -10.56
N GLU A 124 -7.43 -8.36 -10.48
CA GLU A 124 -7.79 -9.35 -11.51
C GLU A 124 -8.05 -8.80 -12.92
N ASP A 125 -8.30 -7.50 -13.05
CA ASP A 125 -8.51 -6.84 -14.33
C ASP A 125 -7.25 -6.21 -14.97
N ILE A 126 -6.12 -6.25 -14.28
CA ILE A 126 -4.83 -5.81 -14.83
C ILE A 126 -4.01 -7.07 -15.08
N SER A 127 -3.76 -7.36 -16.35
CA SER A 127 -2.95 -8.50 -16.79
C SER A 127 -1.67 -8.61 -15.96
N VAL A 128 -1.48 -9.78 -15.34
CA VAL A 128 -0.32 -10.12 -14.52
C VAL A 128 0.96 -9.92 -15.35
N MET A 129 1.70 -8.86 -15.09
CA MET A 129 3.08 -8.77 -15.54
C MET A 129 3.93 -9.59 -14.57
N SER A 130 4.17 -10.86 -14.90
CA SER A 130 5.23 -11.60 -14.22
C SER A 130 6.57 -11.10 -14.72
N VAL A 131 7.31 -10.41 -13.88
CA VAL A 131 8.71 -10.11 -14.15
C VAL A 131 9.55 -11.31 -13.72
N SER A 132 9.48 -12.39 -14.50
CA SER A 132 10.43 -13.49 -14.41
C SER A 132 11.66 -13.10 -15.25
N GLY A 133 12.60 -12.37 -14.67
CA GLY A 133 13.81 -12.00 -15.36
C GLY A 133 14.94 -11.68 -14.38
N SER A 134 16.15 -12.07 -14.75
CA SER A 134 17.37 -11.66 -14.07
C SER A 134 17.39 -10.13 -13.90
N SER A 135 18.14 -9.62 -12.95
CA SER A 135 18.28 -8.18 -12.61
C SER A 135 18.60 -7.24 -13.79
N SER A 136 18.90 -7.78 -14.96
CA SER A 136 19.10 -7.02 -16.21
C SER A 136 17.79 -6.48 -16.79
N ALA A 137 16.68 -7.23 -16.72
CA ALA A 137 15.40 -6.79 -17.30
C ALA A 137 14.80 -5.59 -16.56
N PHE A 138 15.09 -5.44 -15.26
CA PHE A 138 14.61 -4.30 -14.47
C PHE A 138 15.38 -3.02 -14.81
N ARG A 139 16.66 -3.14 -15.18
CA ARG A 139 17.49 -2.00 -15.61
C ARG A 139 17.04 -1.40 -16.94
N ASP A 140 16.58 -2.26 -17.87
CA ASP A 140 16.11 -1.82 -19.19
C ASP A 140 14.78 -1.04 -19.10
N VAL A 141 13.98 -1.29 -18.06
CA VAL A 141 12.70 -0.57 -17.84
C VAL A 141 12.92 0.80 -17.20
N ILE A 142 13.92 0.95 -16.34
CA ILE A 142 14.18 2.21 -15.63
C ILE A 142 15.34 3.03 -16.23
N GLY A 143 16.01 2.54 -17.28
CA GLY A 143 17.00 3.30 -18.03
C GLY A 143 18.29 3.63 -17.28
N VAL A 144 18.71 2.79 -16.31
CA VAL A 144 19.96 2.92 -15.54
C VAL A 144 20.80 1.66 -15.62
#